data_d77df3e3adc724440e07d635c698858c
#
_entry.id   d77df3e3adc724440e07d635c698858c
#
_cell.length_a   1.000
_cell.length_b   1.000
_cell.length_c   1.000
_cell.angle_alpha   90.00
_cell.angle_beta   90.00
_cell.angle_gamma   90.00
#
_symmetry.space_group_name_H-M   'P 1'
#
loop_
_entity.id
_entity.type
_entity.pdbx_description
1 polymer ?
#
loop_
_entity_poly.entity_id
_entity_poly.type
_entity_poly.pdbx_seq_one_letter_code
_entity_poly.pdbx_strand_id
1 'polypeptide(L)'
;MEHFYYNIGEDWFSYPQLYTSMVNRFGDNSHFVEVGSWKGRSASFMGVEILNSGKKIKFDCIDTFEGSIEHLDPNSPYYNEDLLKEKGWLYNEFLRNIDPVKEIINPIIGISWEGASLYENNSLDFVFIDAAHDYESVKKDLNAWLPKVKVGGVFAGHDIPYFEVFNAVNEFFGIENVRIQENCWIYEKQ
;
A
#
# COMPACT_ATOMS: atom_id res chain seq x y z
N MET A 1 -15.30 -15.22 -3.68
CA MET A 1 -14.25 -15.96 -2.94
C MET A 1 -14.28 -15.51 -1.49
N GLU A 2 -14.03 -16.43 -0.51
CA GLU A 2 -13.88 -16.03 0.88
C GLU A 2 -12.51 -15.39 1.13
N HIS A 3 -12.44 -14.48 2.09
CA HIS A 3 -11.18 -13.86 2.48
C HIS A 3 -10.27 -14.86 3.20
N PHE A 4 -8.98 -14.79 2.92
CA PHE A 4 -7.95 -15.66 3.49
C PHE A 4 -6.75 -14.87 4.06
N TYR A 5 -6.73 -13.55 3.92
CA TYR A 5 -5.63 -12.66 4.32
C TYR A 5 -5.19 -12.83 5.78
N TYR A 6 -6.10 -13.23 6.68
CA TYR A 6 -5.82 -13.44 8.10
C TYR A 6 -4.84 -14.59 8.38
N ASN A 7 -4.56 -15.42 7.39
CA ASN A 7 -3.55 -16.47 7.46
C ASN A 7 -2.16 -16.01 6.99
N ILE A 8 -2.02 -14.74 6.58
CA ILE A 8 -0.80 -14.22 5.95
C ILE A 8 -0.07 -13.30 6.92
N GLY A 9 1.15 -13.71 7.30
CA GLY A 9 2.09 -12.88 8.03
C GLY A 9 1.57 -12.28 9.34
N GLU A 10 2.11 -11.16 9.71
CA GLU A 10 1.79 -10.39 10.90
C GLU A 10 0.45 -9.68 10.77
N ASP A 11 -0.23 -9.42 11.89
CA ASP A 11 -1.56 -8.77 11.90
C ASP A 11 -1.44 -7.24 11.92
N TRP A 12 -0.78 -6.67 10.92
CA TRP A 12 -0.62 -5.22 10.77
C TRP A 12 -1.69 -4.58 9.88
N PHE A 13 -2.40 -5.37 9.10
CA PHE A 13 -3.48 -4.91 8.24
C PHE A 13 -4.73 -4.53 9.03
N SER A 14 -4.94 -3.24 9.29
CA SER A 14 -6.03 -2.71 10.13
C SER A 14 -7.11 -1.93 9.37
N TYR A 15 -7.05 -1.84 8.02
CA TYR A 15 -7.88 -0.96 7.19
C TYR A 15 -8.75 -1.66 6.13
N PRO A 16 -9.41 -2.78 6.46
CA PRO A 16 -10.21 -3.51 5.47
C PRO A 16 -11.40 -2.69 4.96
N GLN A 17 -12.02 -1.85 5.81
CA GLN A 17 -13.17 -1.03 5.41
C GLN A 17 -12.79 0.05 4.39
N LEU A 18 -11.59 0.63 4.51
CA LEU A 18 -11.07 1.56 3.53
C LEU A 18 -10.96 0.88 2.15
N TYR A 19 -10.34 -0.29 2.09
CA TYR A 19 -10.16 -1.03 0.83
C TYR A 19 -11.48 -1.44 0.20
N THR A 20 -12.41 -2.00 0.98
CA THR A 20 -13.76 -2.30 0.52
C THR A 20 -14.47 -1.05 -0.03
N SER A 21 -14.31 0.10 0.65
CA SER A 21 -14.93 1.35 0.21
C SER A 21 -14.36 1.86 -1.12
N MET A 22 -13.06 1.66 -1.39
CA MET A 22 -12.44 2.04 -2.65
C MET A 22 -12.93 1.16 -3.81
N VAL A 23 -13.01 -0.15 -3.61
CA VAL A 23 -13.58 -1.06 -4.62
C VAL A 23 -15.03 -0.71 -4.92
N ASN A 24 -15.83 -0.33 -3.91
CA ASN A 24 -17.21 0.09 -4.11
C ASN A 24 -17.33 1.43 -4.85
N ARG A 25 -16.47 2.41 -4.53
CA ARG A 25 -16.47 3.76 -5.10
C ARG A 25 -16.10 3.78 -6.58
N PHE A 26 -15.06 3.06 -6.96
CA PHE A 26 -14.52 3.12 -8.31
C PHE A 26 -15.10 2.01 -9.21
N GLY A 27 -15.17 2.28 -10.50
CA GLY A 27 -15.76 1.39 -11.50
C GLY A 27 -14.74 0.63 -12.33
N ASP A 28 -15.23 0.06 -13.44
CA ASP A 28 -14.38 -0.60 -14.44
C ASP A 28 -13.31 0.35 -15.01
N ASN A 29 -12.16 -0.23 -15.33
CA ASN A 29 -10.97 0.44 -15.85
C ASN A 29 -10.28 1.40 -14.85
N SER A 30 -10.64 1.34 -13.57
CA SER A 30 -9.91 2.04 -12.51
C SER A 30 -8.55 1.39 -12.30
N HIS A 31 -7.59 2.18 -11.81
CA HIS A 31 -6.24 1.73 -11.55
C HIS A 31 -5.83 2.08 -10.11
N PHE A 32 -5.56 1.06 -9.33
CA PHE A 32 -5.16 1.12 -7.93
C PHE A 32 -3.69 0.76 -7.77
N VAL A 33 -3.00 1.41 -6.85
CA VAL A 33 -1.61 1.10 -6.49
C VAL A 33 -1.49 1.03 -4.98
N GLU A 34 -0.90 -0.06 -4.48
CA GLU A 34 -0.42 -0.21 -3.11
C GLU A 34 1.11 -0.09 -3.13
N VAL A 35 1.64 0.73 -2.25
CA VAL A 35 3.08 0.97 -2.09
C VAL A 35 3.50 0.51 -0.70
N GLY A 36 4.33 -0.53 -0.64
CA GLY A 36 4.61 -1.28 0.58
C GLY A 36 3.59 -2.40 0.77
N SER A 37 3.91 -3.58 0.27
CA SER A 37 2.97 -4.73 0.29
C SER A 37 3.44 -5.87 1.20
N TRP A 38 4.71 -5.83 1.65
CA TRP A 38 5.28 -6.81 2.57
C TRP A 38 4.99 -8.24 2.12
N LYS A 39 4.38 -9.06 2.99
CA LYS A 39 4.01 -10.46 2.71
C LYS A 39 2.70 -10.61 1.93
N GLY A 40 2.03 -9.49 1.53
CA GLY A 40 0.83 -9.51 0.69
C GLY A 40 -0.49 -9.69 1.44
N ARG A 41 -0.56 -9.41 2.75
CA ARG A 41 -1.79 -9.53 3.54
C ARG A 41 -2.87 -8.55 3.06
N SER A 42 -2.56 -7.26 2.98
CA SER A 42 -3.43 -6.20 2.45
C SER A 42 -3.76 -6.41 0.98
N ALA A 43 -2.73 -6.74 0.18
CA ALA A 43 -2.89 -7.02 -1.24
C ALA A 43 -3.85 -8.18 -1.50
N SER A 44 -3.76 -9.27 -0.71
CA SER A 44 -4.69 -10.40 -0.81
C SER A 44 -6.12 -10.01 -0.48
N PHE A 45 -6.32 -9.14 0.53
CA PHE A 45 -7.66 -8.62 0.84
C PHE A 45 -8.21 -7.81 -0.34
N MET A 46 -7.45 -6.84 -0.85
CA MET A 46 -7.85 -6.03 -2.01
C MET A 46 -8.14 -6.89 -3.24
N GLY A 47 -7.29 -7.89 -3.51
CA GLY A 47 -7.49 -8.83 -4.62
C GLY A 47 -8.82 -9.60 -4.53
N VAL A 48 -9.20 -10.06 -3.33
CA VAL A 48 -10.51 -10.71 -3.09
C VAL A 48 -11.67 -9.73 -3.27
N GLU A 49 -11.56 -8.51 -2.77
CA GLU A 49 -12.59 -7.47 -2.94
C GLU A 49 -12.80 -7.15 -4.42
N ILE A 50 -11.72 -6.95 -5.19
CA ILE A 50 -11.80 -6.71 -6.64
C ILE A 50 -12.44 -7.90 -7.35
N LEU A 51 -11.98 -9.12 -7.08
CA LEU A 51 -12.52 -10.34 -7.67
C LEU A 51 -14.03 -10.49 -7.40
N ASN A 52 -14.44 -10.30 -6.15
CA ASN A 52 -15.84 -10.43 -5.74
C ASN A 52 -16.74 -9.34 -6.30
N SER A 53 -16.21 -8.16 -6.57
CA SER A 53 -16.96 -7.05 -7.18
C SER A 53 -17.32 -7.31 -8.64
N GLY A 54 -16.60 -8.21 -9.32
CA GLY A 54 -16.70 -8.45 -10.76
C GLY A 54 -16.19 -7.30 -11.63
N LYS A 55 -15.62 -6.26 -11.03
CA LYS A 55 -15.10 -5.08 -11.74
C LYS A 55 -13.71 -5.35 -12.33
N LYS A 56 -13.41 -4.68 -13.44
CA LYS A 56 -12.11 -4.70 -14.11
C LYS A 56 -11.22 -3.59 -13.56
N ILE A 57 -10.73 -3.74 -12.34
CA ILE A 57 -9.80 -2.82 -11.68
C ILE A 57 -8.39 -3.38 -11.84
N LYS A 58 -7.45 -2.55 -12.33
CA LYS A 58 -6.02 -2.87 -12.30
C LYS A 58 -5.50 -2.62 -10.90
N PHE A 59 -4.69 -3.54 -10.37
CA PHE A 59 -4.12 -3.40 -9.05
C PHE A 59 -2.63 -3.77 -9.07
N ASP A 60 -1.78 -2.77 -8.89
CA ASP A 60 -0.33 -2.92 -8.80
C ASP A 60 0.13 -2.85 -7.34
N CYS A 61 1.07 -3.71 -6.97
CA CYS A 61 1.71 -3.73 -5.66
C CYS A 61 3.20 -3.47 -5.83
N ILE A 62 3.68 -2.34 -5.29
CA ILE A 62 5.08 -1.92 -5.39
C ILE A 62 5.76 -2.10 -4.04
N ASP A 63 6.84 -2.86 -4.02
CA ASP A 63 7.67 -3.07 -2.84
C ASP A 63 9.10 -3.37 -3.29
N THR A 64 10.08 -3.08 -2.45
CA THR A 64 11.46 -3.55 -2.66
C THR A 64 11.56 -5.05 -2.45
N PHE A 65 10.68 -5.61 -1.62
CA PHE A 65 10.71 -6.97 -1.08
C PHE A 65 12.04 -7.32 -0.40
N GLU A 66 12.68 -6.30 0.19
CA GLU A 66 13.91 -6.44 0.98
C GLU A 66 13.67 -6.14 2.47
N GLY A 67 12.48 -5.62 2.81
CA GLY A 67 12.16 -5.08 4.13
C GLY A 67 12.75 -3.68 4.34
N SER A 68 12.38 -3.06 5.46
CA SER A 68 12.94 -1.80 5.93
C SER A 68 14.02 -2.02 6.99
N ILE A 69 14.72 -0.96 7.39
CA ILE A 69 15.80 -1.03 8.39
C ILE A 69 15.31 -1.67 9.69
N GLU A 70 14.11 -1.37 10.12
CA GLU A 70 13.49 -1.92 11.34
C GLU A 70 13.26 -3.43 11.29
N HIS A 71 13.06 -3.99 10.08
CA HIS A 71 12.91 -5.43 9.90
C HIS A 71 14.25 -6.18 9.90
N LEU A 72 15.35 -5.45 9.71
CA LEU A 72 16.71 -6.00 9.64
C LEU A 72 17.50 -5.79 10.95
N ASP A 73 17.04 -4.92 11.87
CA ASP A 73 17.69 -4.66 13.16
C ASP A 73 17.23 -5.70 14.21
N PRO A 74 18.13 -6.58 14.71
CA PRO A 74 17.79 -7.57 15.73
C PRO A 74 17.25 -6.99 17.05
N ASN A 75 17.44 -5.70 17.31
CA ASN A 75 16.91 -5.02 18.48
C ASN A 75 15.53 -4.40 18.26
N SER A 76 15.04 -4.41 17.03
CA SER A 76 13.72 -3.89 16.68
C SER A 76 12.63 -4.90 17.07
N PRO A 77 11.47 -4.44 17.58
CA PRO A 77 10.29 -5.30 17.78
C PRO A 77 9.70 -5.84 16.47
N TYR A 78 10.10 -5.28 15.33
CA TYR A 78 9.68 -5.68 13.99
C TYR A 78 10.70 -6.57 13.27
N TYR A 79 11.80 -6.94 13.95
CA TYR A 79 12.84 -7.78 13.36
C TYR A 79 12.29 -9.07 12.79
N ASN A 80 12.70 -9.38 11.55
CA ASN A 80 12.28 -10.61 10.88
C ASN A 80 13.52 -11.35 10.31
N GLU A 81 13.94 -12.40 11.01
CA GLU A 81 15.12 -13.20 10.63
C GLU A 81 14.95 -13.91 9.28
N ASP A 82 13.71 -14.10 8.82
CA ASP A 82 13.42 -14.76 7.56
C ASP A 82 13.95 -13.99 6.35
N LEU A 83 14.08 -12.67 6.46
CA LEU A 83 14.68 -11.81 5.44
C LEU A 83 16.15 -12.16 5.15
N LEU A 84 16.82 -12.80 6.13
CA LEU A 84 18.23 -13.19 6.02
C LEU A 84 18.43 -14.61 5.47
N LYS A 85 17.36 -15.40 5.30
CA LYS A 85 17.44 -16.81 4.86
C LYS A 85 18.00 -16.93 3.45
N GLU A 86 17.42 -16.17 2.51
CA GLU A 86 17.84 -16.17 1.12
C GLU A 86 17.45 -14.87 0.42
N LYS A 87 18.21 -14.52 -0.62
CA LYS A 87 17.89 -13.35 -1.44
C LYS A 87 16.52 -13.54 -2.13
N GLY A 88 15.62 -12.56 -1.96
CA GLY A 88 14.29 -12.59 -2.55
C GLY A 88 13.28 -13.45 -1.77
N TRP A 89 13.61 -13.86 -0.54
CA TRP A 89 12.69 -14.63 0.30
C TRP A 89 11.34 -13.93 0.44
N LEU A 90 11.32 -12.63 0.73
CA LEU A 90 10.07 -11.86 0.93
C LEU A 90 9.23 -11.81 -0.35
N TYR A 91 9.87 -11.64 -1.52
CA TYR A 91 9.15 -11.67 -2.79
C TYR A 91 8.52 -13.04 -3.07
N ASN A 92 9.26 -14.13 -2.82
CA ASN A 92 8.73 -15.49 -2.97
C ASN A 92 7.60 -15.78 -1.98
N GLU A 93 7.69 -15.24 -0.75
CA GLU A 93 6.63 -15.32 0.25
C GLU A 93 5.38 -14.56 -0.21
N PHE A 94 5.56 -13.32 -0.67
CA PHE A 94 4.48 -12.52 -1.24
C PHE A 94 3.75 -13.27 -2.37
N LEU A 95 4.50 -13.78 -3.36
CA LEU A 95 3.92 -14.51 -4.49
C LEU A 95 3.12 -15.76 -4.06
N ARG A 96 3.60 -16.46 -3.05
CA ARG A 96 2.92 -17.63 -2.47
C ARG A 96 1.59 -17.23 -1.82
N ASN A 97 1.62 -16.13 -1.07
CA ASN A 97 0.48 -15.65 -0.32
C ASN A 97 -0.63 -15.09 -1.22
N ILE A 98 -0.28 -14.44 -2.32
CA ILE A 98 -1.26 -13.89 -3.27
C ILE A 98 -1.74 -14.91 -4.33
N ASP A 99 -1.20 -16.13 -4.36
CA ASP A 99 -1.49 -17.11 -5.43
C ASP A 99 -2.99 -17.29 -5.72
N PRO A 100 -3.91 -17.32 -4.72
CA PRO A 100 -5.34 -17.44 -5.00
C PRO A 100 -5.96 -16.27 -5.78
N VAL A 101 -5.30 -15.10 -5.81
CA VAL A 101 -5.76 -13.87 -6.48
C VAL A 101 -4.71 -13.26 -7.40
N LYS A 102 -3.69 -14.02 -7.77
CA LYS A 102 -2.55 -13.57 -8.59
C LYS A 102 -2.94 -12.95 -9.94
N GLU A 103 -4.07 -13.33 -10.52
CA GLU A 103 -4.55 -12.76 -11.79
C GLU A 103 -5.08 -11.31 -11.63
N ILE A 104 -5.32 -10.88 -10.38
CA ILE A 104 -5.78 -9.52 -10.05
C ILE A 104 -4.60 -8.61 -9.70
N ILE A 105 -3.54 -9.16 -9.12
CA ILE A 105 -2.43 -8.42 -8.52
C ILE A 105 -1.22 -8.45 -9.46
N ASN A 106 -0.67 -7.29 -9.76
CA ASN A 106 0.56 -7.14 -10.51
C ASN A 106 1.70 -6.67 -9.58
N PRO A 107 2.59 -7.56 -9.13
CA PRO A 107 3.72 -7.18 -8.27
C PRO A 107 4.82 -6.49 -9.07
N ILE A 108 5.34 -5.40 -8.52
CA ILE A 108 6.41 -4.60 -9.11
C ILE A 108 7.51 -4.43 -8.06
N ILE A 109 8.71 -4.89 -8.37
CA ILE A 109 9.87 -4.71 -7.50
C ILE A 109 10.44 -3.32 -7.72
N GLY A 110 10.49 -2.49 -6.68
CA GLY A 110 11.02 -1.13 -6.79
C GLY A 110 10.96 -0.33 -5.50
N ILE A 111 11.74 0.75 -5.48
CA ILE A 111 11.71 1.72 -4.38
C ILE A 111 10.41 2.52 -4.46
N SER A 112 9.78 2.78 -3.31
CA SER A 112 8.45 3.36 -3.21
C SER A 112 8.26 4.62 -4.06
N TRP A 113 9.04 5.67 -3.85
CA TRP A 113 8.93 6.94 -4.60
C TRP A 113 9.38 6.84 -6.06
N GLU A 114 10.29 5.92 -6.41
CA GLU A 114 10.75 5.71 -7.79
C GLU A 114 9.67 5.01 -8.62
N GLY A 115 8.91 4.12 -8.01
CA GLY A 115 7.79 3.41 -8.63
C GLY A 115 6.75 4.36 -9.26
N ALA A 116 6.60 5.57 -8.70
CA ALA A 116 5.71 6.57 -9.25
C ALA A 116 6.06 6.97 -10.70
N SER A 117 7.32 6.83 -11.11
CA SER A 117 7.75 7.14 -12.49
C SER A 117 7.15 6.22 -13.56
N LEU A 118 6.60 5.07 -13.17
CA LEU A 118 5.93 4.14 -14.07
C LEU A 118 4.54 4.62 -14.53
N TYR A 119 4.01 5.67 -13.91
CA TYR A 119 2.66 6.15 -14.14
C TYR A 119 2.64 7.58 -14.67
N GLU A 120 1.72 7.82 -15.58
CA GLU A 120 1.42 9.17 -16.05
C GLU A 120 0.76 10.01 -14.95
N ASN A 121 0.91 11.34 -15.00
CA ASN A 121 0.19 12.20 -14.08
C ASN A 121 -1.33 12.10 -14.30
N ASN A 122 -2.10 12.16 -13.22
CA ASN A 122 -3.56 12.02 -13.22
C ASN A 122 -4.06 10.72 -13.88
N SER A 123 -3.38 9.60 -13.66
CA SER A 123 -3.74 8.30 -14.24
C SER A 123 -4.31 7.30 -13.23
N LEU A 124 -4.09 7.51 -11.93
CA LEU A 124 -4.47 6.57 -10.87
C LEU A 124 -5.73 7.03 -10.14
N ASP A 125 -6.61 6.09 -9.88
CA ASP A 125 -7.86 6.33 -9.15
C ASP A 125 -7.67 6.23 -7.63
N PHE A 126 -6.80 5.31 -7.20
CA PHE A 126 -6.47 5.10 -5.79
C PHE A 126 -4.99 4.77 -5.63
N VAL A 127 -4.30 5.46 -4.73
CA VAL A 127 -2.94 5.15 -4.30
C VAL A 127 -2.93 5.04 -2.78
N PHE A 128 -2.32 3.97 -2.28
CA PHE A 128 -2.18 3.70 -0.85
C PHE A 128 -0.71 3.51 -0.49
N ILE A 129 -0.21 4.27 0.49
CA ILE A 129 1.17 4.21 0.97
C ILE A 129 1.22 3.53 2.33
N ASP A 130 1.95 2.42 2.41
CA ASP A 130 2.23 1.66 3.63
C ASP A 130 3.68 1.12 3.58
N ALA A 131 4.64 2.04 3.40
CA ALA A 131 6.04 1.71 3.14
C ALA A 131 6.94 2.08 4.34
N ALA A 132 7.98 2.89 4.15
CA ALA A 132 8.83 3.35 5.25
C ALA A 132 8.13 4.44 6.08
N HIS A 133 8.41 4.47 7.39
CA HIS A 133 7.73 5.33 8.35
C HIS A 133 8.56 6.54 8.77
N ASP A 134 9.81 6.70 8.29
CA ASP A 134 10.61 7.89 8.55
C ASP A 134 10.12 9.09 7.73
N TYR A 135 10.23 10.28 8.33
CA TYR A 135 9.73 11.54 7.77
C TYR A 135 10.20 11.81 6.32
N GLU A 136 11.47 11.59 6.03
CA GLU A 136 12.05 11.90 4.71
C GLU A 136 11.53 10.94 3.63
N SER A 137 11.36 9.66 3.95
CA SER A 137 10.81 8.66 3.04
C SER A 137 9.33 8.93 2.76
N VAL A 138 8.52 9.18 3.80
CA VAL A 138 7.10 9.55 3.65
C VAL A 138 6.97 10.81 2.80
N LYS A 139 7.77 11.83 3.04
CA LYS A 139 7.75 13.08 2.26
C LYS A 139 8.10 12.85 0.79
N LYS A 140 9.05 11.98 0.47
CA LYS A 140 9.37 11.60 -0.91
C LYS A 140 8.17 10.91 -1.57
N ASP A 141 7.52 9.98 -0.88
CA ASP A 141 6.34 9.28 -1.38
C ASP A 141 5.19 10.25 -1.66
N LEU A 142 4.86 11.14 -0.72
CA LEU A 142 3.81 12.14 -0.91
C LEU A 142 4.05 13.01 -2.17
N ASN A 143 5.29 13.48 -2.36
CA ASN A 143 5.66 14.29 -3.53
C ASN A 143 5.62 13.51 -4.85
N ALA A 144 6.04 12.25 -4.83
CA ALA A 144 6.10 11.43 -6.04
C ALA A 144 4.71 10.95 -6.50
N TRP A 145 3.86 10.54 -5.54
CA TRP A 145 2.60 9.87 -5.86
C TRP A 145 1.40 10.81 -6.03
N LEU A 146 1.32 11.93 -5.29
CA LEU A 146 0.18 12.85 -5.44
C LEU A 146 -0.04 13.33 -6.89
N PRO A 147 0.98 13.66 -7.70
CA PRO A 147 0.78 14.01 -9.10
C PRO A 147 0.12 12.91 -9.94
N LYS A 148 0.30 11.63 -9.55
CA LYS A 148 -0.21 10.47 -10.30
C LYS A 148 -1.69 10.22 -10.07
N VAL A 149 -2.22 10.62 -8.92
CA VAL A 149 -3.64 10.49 -8.57
C VAL A 149 -4.46 11.44 -9.44
N LYS A 150 -5.60 10.97 -9.96
CA LYS A 150 -6.58 11.78 -10.71
C LYS A 150 -7.25 12.82 -9.82
N VAL A 151 -7.76 13.89 -10.40
CA VAL A 151 -8.76 14.74 -9.75
C VAL A 151 -9.99 13.88 -9.44
N GLY A 152 -10.51 13.94 -8.22
CA GLY A 152 -11.55 13.05 -7.71
C GLY A 152 -11.06 11.65 -7.30
N GLY A 153 -9.78 11.34 -7.51
CA GLY A 153 -9.14 10.14 -7.01
C GLY A 153 -8.76 10.25 -5.53
N VAL A 154 -8.39 9.12 -4.93
CA VAL A 154 -8.05 9.04 -3.51
C VAL A 154 -6.58 8.72 -3.33
N PHE A 155 -5.90 9.53 -2.53
CA PHE A 155 -4.55 9.30 -2.05
C PHE A 155 -4.60 9.07 -0.55
N ALA A 156 -4.12 7.93 -0.09
CA ALA A 156 -4.22 7.54 1.31
C ALA A 156 -2.95 6.80 1.76
N GLY A 157 -2.79 6.62 3.05
CA GLY A 157 -1.73 5.79 3.60
C GLY A 157 -1.99 5.42 5.04
N HIS A 158 -1.20 4.50 5.56
CA HIS A 158 -1.30 3.96 6.92
C HIS A 158 -0.47 4.75 7.93
N ASP A 159 -0.44 4.27 9.14
CA ASP A 159 0.45 4.66 10.24
C ASP A 159 0.40 6.14 10.65
N ILE A 160 -0.73 6.82 10.44
CA ILE A 160 -0.90 8.22 10.88
C ILE A 160 -0.62 8.44 12.38
N PRO A 161 -0.78 7.46 13.31
CA PRO A 161 -0.39 7.63 14.70
C PRO A 161 1.13 7.72 14.94
N TYR A 162 1.96 7.28 13.98
CA TYR A 162 3.42 7.44 14.09
C TYR A 162 3.80 8.91 13.88
N PHE A 163 4.61 9.42 14.79
CA PHE A 163 4.99 10.85 14.82
C PHE A 163 5.61 11.36 13.51
N GLU A 164 6.50 10.58 12.92
CA GLU A 164 7.17 10.92 11.66
C GLU A 164 6.20 10.95 10.49
N VAL A 165 5.30 9.97 10.39
CA VAL A 165 4.24 9.92 9.36
C VAL A 165 3.29 11.10 9.54
N PHE A 166 2.80 11.33 10.77
CA PHE A 166 1.92 12.45 11.09
C PHE A 166 2.53 13.79 10.67
N ASN A 167 3.81 14.03 11.01
CA ASN A 167 4.49 15.28 10.68
C ASN A 167 4.60 15.49 9.17
N ALA A 168 4.98 14.46 8.42
CA ALA A 168 5.09 14.55 6.97
C ALA A 168 3.72 14.82 6.30
N VAL A 169 2.69 14.11 6.72
CA VAL A 169 1.32 14.27 6.20
C VAL A 169 0.76 15.65 6.56
N ASN A 170 0.95 16.10 7.82
CA ASN A 170 0.48 17.40 8.28
C ASN A 170 1.18 18.56 7.56
N GLU A 171 2.51 18.48 7.38
CA GLU A 171 3.25 19.50 6.64
C GLU A 171 2.81 19.57 5.18
N PHE A 172 2.52 18.42 4.57
CA PHE A 172 2.21 18.34 3.16
C PHE A 172 0.78 18.77 2.81
N PHE A 173 -0.21 18.34 3.58
CA PHE A 173 -1.63 18.57 3.31
C PHE A 173 -2.30 19.57 4.27
N GLY A 174 -1.79 19.74 5.50
CA GLY A 174 -2.58 20.20 6.63
C GLY A 174 -3.52 19.09 7.13
N ILE A 175 -3.44 18.77 8.42
CA ILE A 175 -4.22 17.65 8.98
C ILE A 175 -5.73 17.84 8.86
N GLU A 176 -6.20 19.09 8.80
CA GLU A 176 -7.59 19.46 8.60
C GLU A 176 -8.13 19.11 7.19
N ASN A 177 -7.23 18.90 6.23
CA ASN A 177 -7.58 18.55 4.83
C ASN A 177 -7.58 17.04 4.58
N VAL A 178 -7.21 16.24 5.56
CA VAL A 178 -7.25 14.77 5.47
C VAL A 178 -8.28 14.18 6.42
N ARG A 179 -8.94 13.13 5.97
CA ARG A 179 -9.83 12.32 6.83
C ARG A 179 -8.99 11.22 7.48
N ILE A 180 -9.18 10.98 8.76
CA ILE A 180 -8.55 9.88 9.49
C ILE A 180 -9.57 8.76 9.71
N GLN A 181 -9.18 7.53 9.36
CA GLN A 181 -9.99 6.32 9.55
C GLN A 181 -9.06 5.10 9.66
N GLU A 182 -9.27 4.21 10.64
CA GLU A 182 -8.52 2.94 10.78
C GLU A 182 -6.99 3.11 10.77
N ASN A 183 -6.47 4.12 11.47
CA ASN A 183 -5.05 4.52 11.46
C ASN A 183 -4.53 4.98 10.09
N CYS A 184 -5.40 5.24 9.12
CA CYS A 184 -5.05 5.77 7.81
C CYS A 184 -5.38 7.25 7.72
N TRP A 185 -4.55 7.97 6.96
CA TRP A 185 -4.86 9.29 6.43
C TRP A 185 -5.42 9.16 5.00
N ILE A 186 -6.40 9.96 4.66
CA ILE A 186 -7.12 9.87 3.39
C ILE A 186 -7.32 11.28 2.83
N TYR A 187 -6.76 11.52 1.66
CA TYR A 187 -6.89 12.77 0.90
C TYR A 187 -7.62 12.52 -0.42
N GLU A 188 -8.63 13.31 -0.69
CA GLU A 188 -9.36 13.32 -1.95
C GLU A 188 -8.82 14.46 -2.82
N LYS A 189 -8.18 14.13 -3.95
CA LYS A 189 -7.55 15.14 -4.81
C LYS A 189 -8.61 16.00 -5.50
N GLN A 190 -8.50 17.32 -5.29
CA GLN A 190 -9.39 18.34 -5.87
C GLN A 190 -8.96 18.75 -7.27
#